data_337174f2b9620c4a8a578695abf3335c
#
_entry.id   337174f2b9620c4a8a578695abf3335c
#
_cell.length_a   1.000
_cell.length_b   1.000
_cell.length_c   1.000
_cell.angle_alpha   90.00
_cell.angle_beta   90.00
_cell.angle_gamma   90.00
#
_symmetry.space_group_name_H-M   'P 1'
#
loop_
_entity.id
_entity.type
_entity.pdbx_description
1 polymer ?
#
loop_
_entity_poly.entity_id
_entity_poly.type
_entity_poly.pdbx_seq_one_letter_code
_entity_poly.pdbx_strand_id
1 'polypeptide(L)'
;MSRIDDLIAEYCPDGVKYQTLGEIGEFIRGNGIQKRDFQDSGFGCIHYGQIYTYYGLFADHTKSFIDPDLAEKRKKAYKGDLVIATTSENEEDVCKACAWLGEEPIAISGDAYIFRHHQNPKYISYCFQSELFQSQKKKYITGTKVLRVNGDAMAKIHVPVPPLPVQEEIVRILDSFSSLEAELEAELEAELEARRKQYAYYRNELLTFDRERVITACIQDICTRICSGGTPSSKRHDYYDGNVPWLRTQDIDFNVINQTSATISDEGLKNSAAQWIPANCVIVAMYGATAAKVAVNSIPLTTNQACCNLQIDESKADVRYVFHWLSNEYEHLKALGEGSQSNINAKKVRLYPISLPPFEEQQRIVSILIVLTSSPMI
;
A
#
# COMPACT_ATOMS: atom_id res chain seq x y z
N MET A 1 -32.57 24.72 0.32
CA MET A 1 -31.44 24.83 1.26
C MET A 1 -31.23 23.44 1.85
N SER A 2 -29.99 23.07 2.18
CA SER A 2 -29.75 21.79 2.85
C SER A 2 -30.17 21.89 4.33
N ARG A 3 -30.44 20.77 4.99
CA ARG A 3 -30.79 20.74 6.41
C ARG A 3 -29.77 21.48 7.28
N ILE A 4 -28.48 21.41 6.90
CA ILE A 4 -27.42 22.11 7.64
C ILE A 4 -27.53 23.64 7.47
N ASP A 5 -27.90 24.12 6.28
CA ASP A 5 -28.12 25.57 6.05
C ASP A 5 -29.24 26.12 6.93
N ASP A 6 -30.35 25.35 7.05
CA ASP A 6 -31.47 25.71 7.89
C ASP A 6 -31.08 25.76 9.37
N LEU A 7 -30.32 24.75 9.86
CA LEU A 7 -29.80 24.69 11.23
C LEU A 7 -28.81 25.84 11.52
N ILE A 8 -27.91 26.16 10.58
CA ILE A 8 -27.00 27.29 10.75
C ILE A 8 -27.78 28.62 10.81
N ALA A 9 -28.77 28.81 9.97
CA ALA A 9 -29.60 30.01 9.98
C ALA A 9 -30.37 30.14 11.30
N GLU A 10 -30.89 29.04 11.85
CA GLU A 10 -31.63 29.01 13.11
C GLU A 10 -30.74 29.22 14.34
N TYR A 11 -29.66 28.48 14.44
CA TYR A 11 -28.82 28.41 15.65
C TYR A 11 -27.59 29.32 15.64
N CYS A 12 -27.19 29.82 14.47
CA CYS A 12 -26.00 30.66 14.29
C CYS A 12 -26.29 31.90 13.43
N PRO A 13 -27.36 32.73 13.75
CA PRO A 13 -27.76 33.88 12.92
C PRO A 13 -26.62 34.90 12.76
N ASP A 14 -25.73 35.02 13.75
CA ASP A 14 -24.55 35.91 13.75
C ASP A 14 -23.26 35.21 13.30
N GLY A 15 -23.40 34.02 12.72
CA GLY A 15 -22.26 33.15 12.32
C GLY A 15 -21.78 32.21 13.42
N VAL A 16 -20.96 31.24 13.03
CA VAL A 16 -20.40 30.23 13.95
C VAL A 16 -19.27 30.84 14.79
N LYS A 17 -19.35 30.68 16.10
CA LYS A 17 -18.33 31.15 17.02
C LYS A 17 -17.10 30.26 16.98
N TYR A 18 -15.92 30.88 17.00
CA TYR A 18 -14.64 30.19 17.17
C TYR A 18 -14.18 30.32 18.61
N GLN A 19 -13.78 29.21 19.20
CA GLN A 19 -13.26 29.15 20.56
C GLN A 19 -11.94 28.37 20.57
N THR A 20 -11.09 28.67 21.53
CA THR A 20 -9.89 27.84 21.74
C THR A 20 -10.28 26.51 22.36
N LEU A 21 -9.50 25.46 22.10
CA LEU A 21 -9.72 24.16 22.75
C LEU A 21 -9.66 24.26 24.27
N GLY A 22 -8.82 25.14 24.82
CA GLY A 22 -8.75 25.39 26.26
C GLY A 22 -9.98 26.08 26.86
N GLU A 23 -10.79 26.78 26.08
CA GLU A 23 -12.08 27.35 26.51
C GLU A 23 -13.19 26.31 26.55
N ILE A 24 -13.14 25.27 25.72
CA ILE A 24 -14.18 24.24 25.61
C ILE A 24 -13.85 22.92 26.31
N GLY A 25 -12.63 22.78 26.86
CA GLY A 25 -12.22 21.55 27.55
C GLY A 25 -10.87 21.64 28.23
N GLU A 26 -10.46 20.55 28.84
CA GLU A 26 -9.18 20.41 29.52
C GLU A 26 -8.33 19.27 28.95
N PHE A 27 -7.01 19.48 28.92
CA PHE A 27 -6.04 18.49 28.47
C PHE A 27 -5.40 17.78 29.67
N ILE A 28 -5.61 16.49 29.82
CA ILE A 28 -5.08 15.65 30.89
C ILE A 28 -4.04 14.71 30.29
N ARG A 29 -2.77 14.87 30.67
CA ARG A 29 -1.71 13.98 30.15
C ARG A 29 -1.88 12.58 30.71
N GLY A 30 -1.83 11.56 29.83
CA GLY A 30 -1.76 10.16 30.23
C GLY A 30 -0.47 9.81 30.97
N ASN A 31 -0.34 8.61 31.49
CA ASN A 31 0.82 8.20 32.25
C ASN A 31 1.12 6.69 32.19
N GLY A 32 2.41 6.39 32.11
CA GLY A 32 3.06 5.16 32.57
C GLY A 32 2.60 3.82 32.01
N ILE A 33 2.03 3.73 30.78
CA ILE A 33 1.73 2.45 30.12
C ILE A 33 2.79 2.20 29.04
N GLN A 34 3.40 1.02 29.06
CA GLN A 34 4.37 0.55 28.06
C GLN A 34 3.84 -0.69 27.34
N LYS A 35 4.34 -0.99 26.14
CA LYS A 35 3.91 -2.19 25.36
C LYS A 35 4.09 -3.51 26.13
N ARG A 36 5.07 -3.60 27.05
CA ARG A 36 5.29 -4.78 27.89
C ARG A 36 4.20 -5.01 28.94
N ASP A 37 3.38 -3.99 29.22
CA ASP A 37 2.30 -4.06 30.20
C ASP A 37 1.01 -4.61 29.59
N PHE A 38 0.99 -4.87 28.27
CA PHE A 38 -0.19 -5.36 27.56
C PHE A 38 -0.50 -6.81 27.90
N GLN A 39 -1.79 -7.06 28.03
CA GLN A 39 -2.38 -8.37 28.28
C GLN A 39 -3.53 -8.61 27.28
N ASP A 40 -3.95 -9.86 27.15
CA ASP A 40 -5.08 -10.26 26.29
C ASP A 40 -6.45 -9.92 26.90
N SER A 41 -6.49 -9.70 28.22
CA SER A 41 -7.70 -9.34 28.96
C SER A 41 -7.35 -8.49 30.18
N GLY A 42 -8.33 -7.81 30.78
CA GLY A 42 -8.15 -6.96 31.95
C GLY A 42 -8.80 -5.59 31.76
N PHE A 43 -8.16 -4.54 32.25
CA PHE A 43 -8.66 -3.16 32.09
C PHE A 43 -8.24 -2.60 30.73
N GLY A 44 -9.21 -2.09 29.95
CA GLY A 44 -8.97 -1.54 28.62
C GLY A 44 -7.97 -0.39 28.63
N CYS A 45 -7.08 -0.35 27.64
CA CYS A 45 -6.12 0.75 27.51
C CYS A 45 -5.86 1.15 26.06
N ILE A 46 -5.47 2.41 25.86
CA ILE A 46 -4.97 2.94 24.58
C ILE A 46 -3.54 3.46 24.76
N HIS A 47 -2.63 2.88 24.00
CA HIS A 47 -1.27 3.38 23.85
C HIS A 47 -1.19 4.32 22.63
N TYR A 48 -0.47 5.43 22.73
CA TYR A 48 -0.39 6.47 21.69
C TYR A 48 -0.09 5.90 20.29
N GLY A 49 0.81 4.91 20.20
CA GLY A 49 1.14 4.27 18.92
C GLY A 49 -0.01 3.51 18.26
N GLN A 50 -1.03 3.09 19.03
CA GLN A 50 -2.22 2.43 18.48
C GLN A 50 -3.18 3.41 17.81
N ILE A 51 -3.14 4.70 18.18
CA ILE A 51 -3.92 5.77 17.54
C ILE A 51 -3.47 5.95 16.08
N TYR A 52 -2.20 5.68 15.77
CA TYR A 52 -1.67 5.77 14.40
C TYR A 52 -1.94 4.52 13.55
N THR A 53 -1.98 3.35 14.20
CA THR A 53 -1.89 2.06 13.49
C THR A 53 -3.16 1.23 13.55
N TYR A 54 -4.08 1.55 14.43
CA TYR A 54 -5.26 0.72 14.64
C TYR A 54 -6.56 1.51 14.77
N TYR A 55 -6.59 2.58 15.60
CA TYR A 55 -7.82 3.34 15.83
C TYR A 55 -8.06 4.36 14.73
N GLY A 56 -9.33 4.50 14.33
CA GLY A 56 -9.81 5.57 13.47
C GLY A 56 -10.12 6.85 14.26
N LEU A 57 -11.06 7.62 13.75
CA LEU A 57 -11.55 8.87 14.38
C LEU A 57 -12.25 8.64 15.71
N PHE A 58 -12.82 7.48 15.92
CA PHE A 58 -13.52 7.08 17.14
C PHE A 58 -13.40 5.57 17.36
N ALA A 59 -13.57 5.16 18.60
CA ALA A 59 -13.55 3.76 19.03
C ALA A 59 -14.47 3.55 20.23
N ASP A 60 -15.07 2.38 20.33
CA ASP A 60 -15.95 1.94 21.42
C ASP A 60 -15.41 0.70 22.14
N HIS A 61 -14.32 0.11 21.66
CA HIS A 61 -13.62 -1.01 22.26
C HIS A 61 -12.10 -0.84 22.20
N THR A 62 -11.37 -1.49 23.11
CA THR A 62 -9.90 -1.44 23.15
C THR A 62 -9.27 -2.67 22.51
N LYS A 63 -8.18 -2.45 21.80
CA LYS A 63 -7.34 -3.52 21.24
C LYS A 63 -6.49 -4.21 22.30
N SER A 64 -6.13 -3.50 23.37
CA SER A 64 -5.18 -3.96 24.39
C SER A 64 -5.73 -3.69 25.78
N PHE A 65 -5.29 -4.52 26.73
CA PHE A 65 -5.67 -4.46 28.12
C PHE A 65 -4.42 -4.39 28.98
N ILE A 66 -4.58 -3.97 30.23
CA ILE A 66 -3.54 -3.98 31.26
C ILE A 66 -4.11 -4.57 32.57
N ASP A 67 -3.21 -4.89 33.46
CA ASP A 67 -3.57 -5.34 34.81
C ASP A 67 -4.48 -4.30 35.51
N PRO A 68 -5.60 -4.70 36.16
CA PRO A 68 -6.51 -3.77 36.81
C PRO A 68 -5.83 -2.96 37.92
N ASP A 69 -4.92 -3.55 38.73
CA ASP A 69 -4.19 -2.84 39.80
C ASP A 69 -3.25 -1.77 39.21
N LEU A 70 -2.67 -2.05 38.03
CA LEU A 70 -1.89 -1.08 37.30
C LEU A 70 -2.79 0.07 36.77
N ALA A 71 -3.99 -0.28 36.29
CA ALA A 71 -4.95 0.68 35.75
C ALA A 71 -5.47 1.66 36.80
N GLU A 72 -5.57 1.25 38.08
CA GLU A 72 -5.99 2.15 39.19
C GLU A 72 -5.11 3.39 39.26
N LYS A 73 -3.82 3.25 39.00
CA LYS A 73 -2.81 4.33 39.06
C LYS A 73 -2.70 5.13 37.77
N ARG A 74 -3.50 4.82 36.77
CA ARG A 74 -3.44 5.47 35.44
C ARG A 74 -4.52 6.53 35.25
N LYS A 75 -4.20 7.53 34.41
CA LYS A 75 -5.21 8.49 33.96
C LYS A 75 -6.18 7.80 33.04
N LYS A 76 -7.49 8.08 33.20
CA LYS A 76 -8.58 7.40 32.51
C LYS A 76 -9.35 8.37 31.64
N ALA A 77 -9.58 7.96 30.39
CA ALA A 77 -10.55 8.58 29.51
C ALA A 77 -11.92 7.91 29.73
N TYR A 78 -12.96 8.68 29.63
CA TYR A 78 -14.36 8.28 29.77
C TYR A 78 -15.09 8.48 28.45
N LYS A 79 -16.28 7.91 28.32
CA LYS A 79 -17.15 8.11 27.16
C LYS A 79 -17.30 9.59 26.84
N GLY A 80 -17.02 9.98 25.61
CA GLY A 80 -17.05 11.36 25.14
C GLY A 80 -15.71 12.10 25.21
N ASP A 81 -14.69 11.58 25.89
CA ASP A 81 -13.34 12.15 25.87
C ASP A 81 -12.65 11.83 24.52
N LEU A 82 -11.75 12.70 24.07
CA LEU A 82 -10.81 12.36 22.99
C LEU A 82 -9.47 11.89 23.56
N VAL A 83 -8.90 10.87 22.94
CA VAL A 83 -7.52 10.42 23.19
C VAL A 83 -6.64 10.91 22.04
N ILE A 84 -5.62 11.71 22.35
CA ILE A 84 -4.80 12.42 21.38
C ILE A 84 -3.34 11.94 21.49
N ALA A 85 -2.78 11.41 20.41
CA ALA A 85 -1.37 11.04 20.35
C ALA A 85 -0.51 12.27 20.04
N THR A 86 0.37 12.62 20.95
CA THR A 86 1.12 13.89 20.89
C THR A 86 2.58 13.75 20.50
N THR A 87 3.00 12.55 20.10
CA THR A 87 4.38 12.23 19.70
C THR A 87 4.38 11.43 18.41
N SER A 88 4.99 11.91 17.33
CA SER A 88 5.09 11.24 16.03
C SER A 88 6.42 11.52 15.34
N GLU A 89 6.76 10.75 14.31
CA GLU A 89 7.91 10.98 13.43
C GLU A 89 7.59 11.92 12.25
N ASN A 90 6.30 12.19 11.99
CA ASN A 90 5.87 13.10 10.93
C ASN A 90 4.87 14.15 11.44
N GLU A 91 4.73 15.26 10.68
CA GLU A 91 3.87 16.38 11.03
C GLU A 91 2.36 16.07 10.89
N GLU A 92 2.00 15.19 10.01
CA GLU A 92 0.60 14.87 9.72
C GLU A 92 -0.03 14.12 10.89
N ASP A 93 0.69 13.14 11.41
CA ASP A 93 0.18 12.25 12.46
C ASP A 93 0.21 12.88 13.86
N VAL A 94 1.16 13.78 14.16
CA VAL A 94 1.21 14.39 15.50
C VAL A 94 -0.11 15.12 15.80
N CYS A 95 -0.67 14.90 16.98
CA CYS A 95 -2.01 15.30 17.42
C CYS A 95 -3.17 14.54 16.73
N LYS A 96 -2.93 13.35 16.18
CA LYS A 96 -4.02 12.47 15.75
C LYS A 96 -4.91 12.13 16.95
N ALA A 97 -6.21 12.28 16.80
CA ALA A 97 -7.18 12.13 17.87
C ALA A 97 -8.16 10.98 17.56
N CYS A 98 -8.60 10.30 18.62
CA CYS A 98 -9.63 9.27 18.59
C CYS A 98 -10.65 9.57 19.69
N ALA A 99 -11.93 9.74 19.34
CA ALA A 99 -13.00 9.90 20.33
C ALA A 99 -13.33 8.56 20.96
N TRP A 100 -13.35 8.51 22.30
CA TRP A 100 -13.76 7.32 23.02
C TRP A 100 -15.29 7.30 23.20
N LEU A 101 -15.94 6.30 22.61
CA LEU A 101 -17.39 6.12 22.64
C LEU A 101 -17.83 4.91 23.46
N GLY A 102 -16.88 4.09 23.98
CA GLY A 102 -17.18 2.95 24.83
C GLY A 102 -17.73 3.34 26.19
N GLU A 103 -18.55 2.50 26.78
CA GLU A 103 -19.19 2.75 28.09
C GLU A 103 -18.17 2.66 29.25
N GLU A 104 -17.20 1.78 29.14
CA GLU A 104 -16.20 1.56 30.18
C GLU A 104 -15.05 2.56 30.08
N PRO A 105 -14.52 3.04 31.21
CA PRO A 105 -13.33 3.88 31.21
C PRO A 105 -12.10 3.11 30.72
N ILE A 106 -11.15 3.83 30.10
CA ILE A 106 -9.91 3.25 29.58
C ILE A 106 -8.67 3.99 30.10
N ALA A 107 -7.59 3.27 30.31
CA ALA A 107 -6.31 3.83 30.74
C ALA A 107 -5.49 4.35 29.55
N ILE A 108 -4.78 5.50 29.70
CA ILE A 108 -4.10 6.19 28.62
C ILE A 108 -2.59 6.29 28.86
N SER A 109 -1.77 6.00 27.85
CA SER A 109 -0.31 6.05 27.91
C SER A 109 0.26 7.48 27.99
N GLY A 110 1.51 7.61 28.44
CA GLY A 110 2.15 8.89 28.77
C GLY A 110 2.46 9.83 27.60
N ASP A 111 2.50 9.32 26.37
CA ASP A 111 2.69 10.12 25.14
C ASP A 111 1.36 10.40 24.43
N ALA A 112 0.25 10.31 25.16
CA ALA A 112 -1.07 10.74 24.75
C ALA A 112 -1.69 11.68 25.79
N TYR A 113 -2.64 12.48 25.35
CA TYR A 113 -3.48 13.32 26.19
C TYR A 113 -4.94 12.88 26.07
N ILE A 114 -5.67 13.04 27.16
CA ILE A 114 -7.12 13.01 27.19
C ILE A 114 -7.59 14.45 27.03
N PHE A 115 -8.47 14.70 26.08
CA PHE A 115 -9.16 15.98 25.98
C PHE A 115 -10.60 15.79 26.43
N ARG A 116 -10.92 16.33 27.61
CA ARG A 116 -12.23 16.25 28.23
C ARG A 116 -13.04 17.50 27.93
N HIS A 117 -14.24 17.35 27.36
CA HIS A 117 -15.07 18.45 26.93
C HIS A 117 -16.56 18.06 26.94
N HIS A 118 -17.45 19.03 26.63
CA HIS A 118 -18.91 18.83 26.59
C HIS A 118 -19.49 18.98 25.17
N GLN A 119 -18.64 18.96 24.14
CA GLN A 119 -19.07 19.01 22.74
C GLN A 119 -19.35 17.59 22.22
N ASN A 120 -19.92 17.46 21.02
CA ASN A 120 -20.04 16.17 20.38
C ASN A 120 -18.62 15.58 20.11
N PRO A 121 -18.31 14.39 20.64
CA PRO A 121 -16.95 13.85 20.56
C PRO A 121 -16.50 13.53 19.13
N LYS A 122 -17.39 13.05 18.28
CA LYS A 122 -17.09 12.82 16.87
C LYS A 122 -16.81 14.13 16.14
N TYR A 123 -17.63 15.17 16.42
CA TYR A 123 -17.42 16.49 15.83
C TYR A 123 -16.04 17.05 16.15
N ILE A 124 -15.63 16.99 17.41
CA ILE A 124 -14.29 17.46 17.81
C ILE A 124 -13.20 16.60 17.16
N SER A 125 -13.38 15.27 17.06
CA SER A 125 -12.42 14.40 16.37
C SER A 125 -12.26 14.79 14.89
N TYR A 126 -13.35 15.11 14.19
CA TYR A 126 -13.29 15.66 12.83
C TYR A 126 -12.57 17.03 12.77
N CYS A 127 -12.79 17.90 13.76
CA CYS A 127 -12.07 19.19 13.83
C CYS A 127 -10.54 18.99 13.86
N PHE A 128 -10.05 17.97 14.56
CA PHE A 128 -8.60 17.65 14.61
C PHE A 128 -8.03 17.22 13.25
N GLN A 129 -8.86 16.74 12.32
CA GLN A 129 -8.45 16.41 10.96
C GLN A 129 -8.55 17.59 9.98
N SER A 130 -9.29 18.64 10.35
CA SER A 130 -9.51 19.78 9.46
C SER A 130 -8.23 20.53 9.12
N GLU A 131 -8.17 21.09 7.91
CA GLU A 131 -7.03 21.94 7.49
C GLU A 131 -6.84 23.13 8.44
N LEU A 132 -7.92 23.66 9.00
CA LEU A 132 -7.88 24.73 9.99
C LEU A 132 -7.07 24.33 11.23
N PHE A 133 -7.30 23.14 11.77
CA PHE A 133 -6.53 22.63 12.92
C PHE A 133 -5.10 22.33 12.51
N GLN A 134 -4.90 21.63 11.38
CA GLN A 134 -3.59 21.20 10.90
C GLN A 134 -2.65 22.40 10.63
N SER A 135 -3.17 23.48 10.04
CA SER A 135 -2.39 24.71 9.80
C SER A 135 -1.97 25.42 11.07
N GLN A 136 -2.85 25.47 12.08
CA GLN A 136 -2.52 26.06 13.38
C GLN A 136 -1.53 25.21 14.18
N LYS A 137 -1.73 23.90 14.18
CA LYS A 137 -0.88 22.91 14.86
C LYS A 137 0.60 23.07 14.51
N LYS A 138 0.92 23.31 13.23
CA LYS A 138 2.31 23.45 12.74
C LYS A 138 3.14 24.43 13.55
N LYS A 139 2.55 25.49 14.06
CA LYS A 139 3.25 26.53 14.86
C LYS A 139 3.68 26.05 16.23
N TYR A 140 3.13 24.95 16.71
CA TYR A 140 3.33 24.42 18.06
C TYR A 140 4.13 23.12 18.07
N ILE A 141 4.51 22.61 16.90
CA ILE A 141 5.33 21.40 16.78
C ILE A 141 6.74 21.70 17.27
N THR A 142 7.26 20.85 18.15
CA THR A 142 8.62 20.90 18.68
C THR A 142 9.34 19.57 18.44
N GLY A 143 10.67 19.60 18.36
CA GLY A 143 11.50 18.41 18.08
C GLY A 143 11.93 18.34 16.61
N THR A 144 12.94 17.50 16.33
CA THR A 144 13.51 17.34 14.99
C THR A 144 13.37 15.92 14.43
N LYS A 145 13.62 14.88 15.25
CA LYS A 145 13.41 13.47 14.86
C LYS A 145 12.10 12.94 15.37
N VAL A 146 11.69 13.38 16.54
CA VAL A 146 10.43 13.03 17.16
C VAL A 146 9.70 14.33 17.45
N LEU A 147 8.62 14.54 16.72
CA LEU A 147 7.78 15.72 16.79
C LEU A 147 6.82 15.62 17.97
N ARG A 148 6.58 16.72 18.67
CA ARG A 148 5.71 16.76 19.85
C ARG A 148 4.90 18.03 19.89
N VAL A 149 3.65 17.91 20.40
CA VAL A 149 2.81 19.05 20.78
C VAL A 149 2.28 18.78 22.18
N ASN A 150 2.43 19.73 23.10
CA ASN A 150 1.92 19.57 24.46
C ASN A 150 0.49 20.10 24.63
N GLY A 151 -0.15 19.80 25.78
CA GLY A 151 -1.54 20.18 26.07
C GLY A 151 -1.73 21.70 26.09
N ASP A 152 -0.80 22.47 26.65
CA ASP A 152 -0.89 23.94 26.72
C ASP A 152 -0.83 24.60 25.32
N ALA A 153 -0.12 23.99 24.40
CA ALA A 153 -0.06 24.42 23.01
C ALA A 153 -1.36 24.07 22.26
N MET A 154 -1.86 22.84 22.44
CA MET A 154 -3.16 22.45 21.87
C MET A 154 -4.31 23.32 22.38
N ALA A 155 -4.29 23.70 23.66
CA ALA A 155 -5.29 24.56 24.27
C ALA A 155 -5.48 25.92 23.58
N LYS A 156 -4.46 26.40 22.84
CA LYS A 156 -4.47 27.69 22.12
C LYS A 156 -5.04 27.59 20.70
N ILE A 157 -5.29 26.40 20.20
CA ILE A 157 -5.81 26.18 18.83
C ILE A 157 -7.31 26.52 18.83
N HIS A 158 -7.73 27.32 17.85
CA HIS A 158 -9.12 27.72 17.65
C HIS A 158 -9.84 26.74 16.74
N VAL A 159 -11.05 26.37 17.15
CA VAL A 159 -11.98 25.52 16.37
C VAL A 159 -13.35 26.18 16.31
N PRO A 160 -14.14 25.94 15.25
CA PRO A 160 -15.53 26.38 15.24
C PRO A 160 -16.33 25.56 16.25
N VAL A 161 -17.19 26.22 17.01
CA VAL A 161 -18.03 25.58 18.06
C VAL A 161 -19.49 26.01 17.85
N PRO A 162 -20.15 25.47 16.82
CA PRO A 162 -21.60 25.69 16.68
C PRO A 162 -22.37 24.95 17.78
N PRO A 163 -23.63 25.27 18.01
CA PRO A 163 -24.49 24.52 18.92
C PRO A 163 -24.61 23.03 18.57
N LEU A 164 -24.89 22.21 19.57
CA LEU A 164 -24.91 20.73 19.42
C LEU A 164 -25.75 20.21 18.24
N PRO A 165 -26.98 20.75 17.95
CA PRO A 165 -27.75 20.28 16.79
C PRO A 165 -27.03 20.45 15.44
N VAL A 166 -26.21 21.49 15.30
CA VAL A 166 -25.39 21.71 14.09
C VAL A 166 -24.20 20.73 14.06
N GLN A 167 -23.56 20.51 15.21
CA GLN A 167 -22.46 19.52 15.32
C GLN A 167 -22.97 18.12 14.97
N GLU A 168 -24.14 17.71 15.46
CA GLU A 168 -24.75 16.41 15.17
C GLU A 168 -25.04 16.24 13.68
N GLU A 169 -25.58 17.27 13.02
CA GLU A 169 -25.85 17.20 11.59
C GLU A 169 -24.55 17.13 10.76
N ILE A 170 -23.49 17.89 11.15
CA ILE A 170 -22.16 17.78 10.53
C ILE A 170 -21.62 16.36 10.66
N VAL A 171 -21.68 15.79 11.86
CA VAL A 171 -21.23 14.41 12.11
C VAL A 171 -22.02 13.42 11.27
N ARG A 172 -23.36 13.56 11.20
CA ARG A 172 -24.20 12.68 10.37
C ARG A 172 -23.80 12.71 8.89
N ILE A 173 -23.49 13.89 8.36
CA ILE A 173 -23.04 14.04 6.98
C ILE A 173 -21.67 13.39 6.79
N LEU A 174 -20.70 13.68 7.66
CA LEU A 174 -19.35 13.15 7.55
C LEU A 174 -19.29 11.64 7.75
N ASP A 175 -20.05 11.10 8.72
CA ASP A 175 -20.17 9.65 8.93
C ASP A 175 -20.76 8.95 7.68
N SER A 176 -21.73 9.59 7.00
CA SER A 176 -22.30 9.02 5.77
C SER A 176 -21.29 8.97 4.63
N PHE A 177 -20.41 9.97 4.48
CA PHE A 177 -19.33 9.94 3.50
C PHE A 177 -18.29 8.85 3.82
N SER A 178 -17.89 8.73 5.09
CA SER A 178 -16.94 7.69 5.51
C SER A 178 -17.49 6.26 5.29
N SER A 179 -18.82 6.07 5.50
CA SER A 179 -19.46 4.78 5.21
C SER A 179 -19.47 4.48 3.71
N LEU A 180 -19.82 5.47 2.88
CA LEU A 180 -19.84 5.32 1.42
C LEU A 180 -18.43 5.06 0.85
N GLU A 181 -17.41 5.72 1.40
CA GLU A 181 -16.00 5.48 1.02
C GLU A 181 -15.59 4.04 1.32
N ALA A 182 -15.87 3.55 2.54
CA ALA A 182 -15.56 2.17 2.92
C ALA A 182 -16.33 1.12 2.08
N GLU A 183 -17.61 1.39 1.76
CA GLU A 183 -18.41 0.54 0.88
C GLU A 183 -17.81 0.49 -0.53
N LEU A 184 -17.41 1.63 -1.09
CA LEU A 184 -16.80 1.73 -2.41
C LEU A 184 -15.44 1.01 -2.47
N GLU A 185 -14.60 1.19 -1.46
CA GLU A 185 -13.31 0.49 -1.37
C GLU A 185 -13.51 -1.03 -1.36
N ALA A 186 -14.44 -1.52 -0.53
CA ALA A 186 -14.74 -2.97 -0.45
C ALA A 186 -15.30 -3.51 -1.78
N GLU A 187 -16.15 -2.74 -2.48
CA GLU A 187 -16.70 -3.12 -3.78
C GLU A 187 -15.61 -3.17 -4.86
N LEU A 188 -14.69 -2.18 -4.87
CA LEU A 188 -13.56 -2.14 -5.79
C LEU A 188 -12.58 -3.30 -5.56
N GLU A 189 -12.28 -3.65 -4.31
CA GLU A 189 -11.45 -4.81 -3.99
C GLU A 189 -12.07 -6.12 -4.44
N ALA A 190 -13.38 -6.30 -4.21
CA ALA A 190 -14.12 -7.48 -4.65
C ALA A 190 -14.16 -7.60 -6.18
N GLU A 191 -14.41 -6.50 -6.89
CA GLU A 191 -14.38 -6.44 -8.35
C GLU A 191 -12.99 -6.81 -8.89
N LEU A 192 -11.92 -6.23 -8.33
CA LEU A 192 -10.54 -6.51 -8.73
C LEU A 192 -10.19 -8.00 -8.57
N GLU A 193 -10.60 -8.60 -7.45
CA GLU A 193 -10.39 -10.02 -7.21
C GLU A 193 -11.16 -10.89 -8.22
N ALA A 194 -12.42 -10.55 -8.48
CA ALA A 194 -13.25 -11.24 -9.47
C ALA A 194 -12.63 -11.17 -10.88
N ARG A 195 -12.15 -10.01 -11.30
CA ARG A 195 -11.47 -9.82 -12.60
C ARG A 195 -10.16 -10.60 -12.69
N ARG A 196 -9.36 -10.63 -11.62
CA ARG A 196 -8.14 -11.46 -11.56
C ARG A 196 -8.44 -12.95 -11.74
N LYS A 197 -9.48 -13.46 -11.08
CA LYS A 197 -9.95 -14.85 -11.24
C LYS A 197 -10.45 -15.12 -12.66
N GLN A 198 -11.22 -14.21 -13.22
CA GLN A 198 -11.73 -14.31 -14.58
C GLN A 198 -10.58 -14.32 -15.61
N TYR A 199 -9.62 -13.42 -15.48
CA TYR A 199 -8.44 -13.40 -16.34
C TYR A 199 -7.62 -14.71 -16.23
N ALA A 200 -7.38 -15.20 -15.02
CA ALA A 200 -6.66 -16.45 -14.81
C ALA A 200 -7.39 -17.65 -15.44
N TYR A 201 -8.72 -17.70 -15.31
CA TYR A 201 -9.55 -18.73 -15.93
C TYR A 201 -9.45 -18.70 -17.46
N TYR A 202 -9.70 -17.56 -18.10
CA TYR A 202 -9.64 -17.44 -19.56
C TYR A 202 -8.23 -17.67 -20.09
N ARG A 203 -7.20 -17.18 -19.39
CA ARG A 203 -5.81 -17.46 -19.77
C ARG A 203 -5.53 -18.95 -19.77
N ASN A 204 -5.93 -19.66 -18.74
CA ASN A 204 -5.75 -21.11 -18.67
C ASN A 204 -6.52 -21.84 -19.79
N GLU A 205 -7.78 -21.50 -20.00
CA GLU A 205 -8.60 -22.09 -21.07
C GLU A 205 -7.99 -21.86 -22.47
N LEU A 206 -7.58 -20.63 -22.76
CA LEU A 206 -7.01 -20.25 -24.06
C LEU A 206 -5.61 -20.85 -24.31
N LEU A 207 -4.89 -21.22 -23.24
CA LEU A 207 -3.55 -21.82 -23.32
C LEU A 207 -3.55 -23.33 -23.08
N THR A 208 -4.73 -23.94 -22.89
CA THR A 208 -4.88 -25.41 -22.80
C THR A 208 -5.23 -25.96 -24.16
N PHE A 209 -4.41 -26.86 -24.68
CA PHE A 209 -4.57 -27.40 -26.02
C PHE A 209 -4.71 -28.92 -26.00
N ASP A 210 -5.48 -29.44 -26.95
CA ASP A 210 -5.41 -30.84 -27.31
C ASP A 210 -4.04 -31.15 -27.97
N ARG A 211 -3.35 -32.14 -27.45
CA ARG A 211 -1.97 -32.49 -27.87
C ARG A 211 -1.84 -32.82 -29.36
N GLU A 212 -2.94 -33.21 -30.00
CA GLU A 212 -2.97 -33.52 -31.44
C GLU A 212 -2.99 -32.29 -32.33
N ARG A 213 -3.28 -31.10 -31.74
CA ARG A 213 -3.47 -29.84 -32.48
C ARG A 213 -2.35 -28.85 -32.35
N VAL A 214 -1.32 -29.15 -31.60
CA VAL A 214 -0.22 -28.21 -31.31
C VAL A 214 1.13 -28.88 -31.45
N ILE A 215 2.13 -28.11 -31.88
CA ILE A 215 3.52 -28.52 -31.85
C ILE A 215 4.07 -28.27 -30.45
N THR A 216 4.65 -29.27 -29.82
CA THR A 216 5.40 -29.07 -28.56
C THR A 216 6.88 -28.87 -28.90
N ALA A 217 7.43 -27.73 -28.44
CA ALA A 217 8.84 -27.37 -28.58
C ALA A 217 9.44 -27.00 -27.22
N CYS A 218 10.74 -26.81 -27.15
CA CYS A 218 11.38 -26.16 -25.99
C CYS A 218 11.52 -24.66 -26.24
N ILE A 219 11.57 -23.87 -25.20
CA ILE A 219 11.78 -22.41 -25.29
C ILE A 219 13.02 -22.05 -26.13
N GLN A 220 14.11 -22.81 -26.01
CA GLN A 220 15.30 -22.58 -26.83
C GLN A 220 15.08 -22.73 -28.33
N ASP A 221 14.13 -23.54 -28.76
CA ASP A 221 13.89 -23.86 -30.17
C ASP A 221 13.19 -22.71 -30.92
N ILE A 222 12.56 -21.82 -30.14
CA ILE A 222 11.85 -20.62 -30.62
C ILE A 222 12.59 -19.32 -30.36
N CYS A 223 13.83 -19.38 -29.90
CA CYS A 223 14.64 -18.18 -29.60
C CYS A 223 15.79 -18.06 -30.62
N THR A 224 16.05 -16.85 -31.06
CA THR A 224 17.25 -16.49 -31.81
C THR A 224 18.46 -16.34 -30.88
N ARG A 225 18.23 -15.90 -29.64
CA ARG A 225 19.27 -15.72 -28.62
C ARG A 225 18.66 -15.90 -27.22
N ILE A 226 19.41 -16.56 -26.35
CA ILE A 226 19.12 -16.64 -24.91
C ILE A 226 20.38 -16.25 -24.15
N CYS A 227 20.27 -15.23 -23.30
CA CYS A 227 21.40 -14.76 -22.51
C CYS A 227 20.97 -14.32 -21.11
N SER A 228 21.93 -14.29 -20.20
CA SER A 228 21.76 -13.62 -18.90
C SER A 228 22.47 -12.27 -18.95
N GLY A 229 22.08 -11.37 -18.07
CA GLY A 229 22.78 -10.10 -17.91
C GLY A 229 23.96 -10.19 -16.93
N GLY A 230 24.34 -9.04 -16.39
CA GLY A 230 25.42 -8.91 -15.43
C GLY A 230 25.18 -7.79 -14.42
N THR A 231 25.91 -7.87 -13.31
CA THR A 231 25.90 -6.84 -12.26
C THR A 231 27.28 -6.19 -12.19
N PRO A 232 27.39 -4.87 -12.36
CA PRO A 232 28.63 -4.16 -12.12
C PRO A 232 29.10 -4.31 -10.67
N SER A 233 30.38 -4.11 -10.42
CA SER A 233 30.95 -4.21 -9.07
C SER A 233 30.29 -3.22 -8.11
N SER A 234 29.67 -3.71 -7.05
CA SER A 234 29.02 -2.87 -6.01
C SER A 234 30.00 -1.97 -5.24
N LYS A 235 31.30 -2.23 -5.34
CA LYS A 235 32.36 -1.40 -4.75
C LYS A 235 32.64 -0.11 -5.55
N ARG A 236 32.11 0.00 -6.76
CA ARG A 236 32.30 1.12 -7.68
C ARG A 236 30.98 1.86 -7.85
N HIS A 237 30.77 2.88 -7.05
CA HIS A 237 29.55 3.70 -7.11
C HIS A 237 29.39 4.42 -8.45
N ASP A 238 30.49 4.77 -9.11
CA ASP A 238 30.54 5.37 -10.44
C ASP A 238 30.04 4.46 -11.58
N TYR A 239 29.78 3.19 -11.29
CA TYR A 239 29.16 2.25 -12.23
C TYR A 239 27.63 2.29 -12.24
N TYR A 240 27.02 3.03 -11.31
CA TYR A 240 25.58 3.11 -11.12
C TYR A 240 25.05 4.54 -11.39
N ASP A 241 23.74 4.68 -11.44
CA ASP A 241 23.01 5.94 -11.60
C ASP A 241 23.40 6.73 -12.88
N GLY A 242 23.76 5.98 -13.96
CA GLY A 242 24.02 6.54 -15.28
C GLY A 242 22.79 6.54 -16.20
N ASN A 243 23.03 6.48 -17.53
CA ASN A 243 21.97 6.57 -18.53
C ASN A 243 21.55 5.22 -19.15
N VAL A 244 22.19 4.11 -18.77
CA VAL A 244 21.90 2.78 -19.30
C VAL A 244 20.82 2.11 -18.46
N PRO A 245 19.59 1.86 -18.97
CA PRO A 245 18.54 1.15 -18.24
C PRO A 245 19.03 -0.24 -17.83
N TRP A 246 18.91 -0.55 -16.54
CA TRP A 246 19.38 -1.80 -15.96
C TRP A 246 18.30 -2.47 -15.11
N LEU A 247 17.71 -3.53 -15.67
CA LEU A 247 16.62 -4.27 -15.07
C LEU A 247 17.13 -5.23 -14.00
N ARG A 248 16.48 -5.21 -12.86
CA ARG A 248 16.69 -6.18 -11.78
C ARG A 248 15.46 -7.07 -11.63
N THR A 249 15.63 -8.26 -11.07
CA THR A 249 14.53 -9.22 -10.90
C THR A 249 13.33 -8.67 -10.11
N GLN A 250 13.55 -7.69 -9.23
CA GLN A 250 12.47 -7.03 -8.48
C GLN A 250 11.52 -6.21 -9.36
N ASP A 251 11.94 -5.82 -10.56
CA ASP A 251 11.13 -5.07 -11.52
C ASP A 251 10.20 -6.00 -12.34
N ILE A 252 10.37 -7.32 -12.20
CA ILE A 252 9.65 -8.34 -12.97
C ILE A 252 8.45 -8.84 -12.17
N ASP A 253 7.24 -8.54 -12.68
CA ASP A 253 5.97 -8.95 -12.04
C ASP A 253 4.84 -9.13 -13.08
N PHE A 254 5.02 -10.03 -14.04
CA PHE A 254 4.04 -10.30 -15.12
C PHE A 254 3.64 -9.03 -15.89
N ASN A 255 4.59 -8.15 -16.13
CA ASN A 255 4.38 -6.80 -16.61
C ASN A 255 5.13 -6.49 -17.90
N VAL A 256 4.84 -5.32 -18.47
CA VAL A 256 5.60 -4.72 -19.58
C VAL A 256 6.57 -3.70 -19.00
N ILE A 257 7.85 -3.88 -19.26
CA ILE A 257 8.91 -2.98 -18.79
C ILE A 257 9.09 -1.85 -19.81
N ASN A 258 8.63 -0.68 -19.46
CA ASN A 258 8.83 0.57 -20.21
C ASN A 258 9.88 1.50 -19.56
N GLN A 259 10.29 1.20 -18.33
CA GLN A 259 11.36 1.86 -17.58
C GLN A 259 11.93 0.88 -16.55
N THR A 260 13.15 1.13 -16.08
CA THR A 260 13.80 0.35 -15.03
C THR A 260 13.91 1.14 -13.73
N SER A 261 13.84 0.46 -12.59
CA SER A 261 14.01 1.09 -11.27
C SER A 261 15.46 1.50 -10.98
N ALA A 262 16.42 1.06 -11.80
CA ALA A 262 17.84 1.38 -11.66
C ALA A 262 18.48 1.58 -13.04
N THR A 263 19.62 2.28 -13.03
CA THR A 263 20.47 2.49 -14.20
C THR A 263 21.92 2.18 -13.87
N ILE A 264 22.72 1.94 -14.91
CA ILE A 264 24.18 1.83 -14.81
C ILE A 264 24.85 2.85 -15.73
N SER A 265 26.10 3.17 -15.47
CA SER A 265 26.91 4.03 -16.35
C SER A 265 27.49 3.24 -17.52
N ASP A 266 27.95 3.93 -18.56
CA ASP A 266 28.67 3.30 -19.67
C ASP A 266 29.92 2.56 -19.20
N GLU A 267 30.62 3.07 -18.20
CA GLU A 267 31.74 2.38 -17.55
C GLU A 267 31.29 1.13 -16.80
N GLY A 268 30.14 1.19 -16.12
CA GLY A 268 29.52 0.02 -15.46
C GLY A 268 29.15 -1.06 -16.48
N LEU A 269 28.58 -0.67 -17.61
CA LEU A 269 28.27 -1.58 -18.71
C LEU A 269 29.54 -2.22 -19.27
N LYS A 270 30.55 -1.42 -19.59
CA LYS A 270 31.82 -1.88 -20.20
C LYS A 270 32.63 -2.80 -19.29
N ASN A 271 32.58 -2.58 -17.98
CA ASN A 271 33.35 -3.34 -16.97
C ASN A 271 32.52 -4.41 -16.25
N SER A 272 31.45 -4.88 -16.85
CA SER A 272 30.61 -5.95 -16.31
C SER A 272 30.15 -6.92 -17.39
N ALA A 273 29.46 -7.99 -16.99
CA ALA A 273 28.81 -8.92 -17.90
C ALA A 273 27.42 -8.43 -18.34
N ALA A 274 27.00 -7.21 -17.96
CA ALA A 274 25.77 -6.60 -18.47
C ALA A 274 25.88 -6.40 -20.00
N GLN A 275 24.78 -6.67 -20.68
CA GLN A 275 24.74 -6.56 -22.14
C GLN A 275 23.36 -6.07 -22.58
N TRP A 276 23.32 -5.33 -23.68
CA TRP A 276 22.08 -4.88 -24.26
C TRP A 276 21.25 -6.04 -24.81
N ILE A 277 19.97 -5.99 -24.53
CA ILE A 277 18.94 -6.75 -25.23
C ILE A 277 18.00 -5.77 -25.96
N PRO A 278 17.51 -6.14 -27.17
CA PRO A 278 16.55 -5.31 -27.89
C PRO A 278 15.21 -5.23 -27.16
N ALA A 279 14.33 -4.35 -27.57
CA ALA A 279 12.93 -4.39 -27.19
C ALA A 279 12.27 -5.72 -27.63
N ASN A 280 11.15 -6.05 -27.05
CA ASN A 280 10.37 -7.27 -27.31
C ASN A 280 11.13 -8.58 -26.99
N CYS A 281 11.91 -8.60 -25.93
CA CYS A 281 12.38 -9.85 -25.33
C CYS A 281 11.46 -10.29 -24.18
N VAL A 282 11.27 -11.58 -24.02
CA VAL A 282 10.67 -12.14 -22.80
C VAL A 282 11.78 -12.35 -21.78
N ILE A 283 11.60 -11.84 -20.57
CA ILE A 283 12.58 -11.86 -19.50
C ILE A 283 12.04 -12.69 -18.34
N VAL A 284 12.78 -13.72 -17.93
CA VAL A 284 12.42 -14.61 -16.83
C VAL A 284 13.32 -14.35 -15.64
N ALA A 285 12.77 -14.06 -14.49
CA ALA A 285 13.51 -13.95 -13.23
C ALA A 285 13.93 -15.35 -12.76
N MET A 286 15.22 -15.54 -12.45
CA MET A 286 15.75 -16.85 -12.06
C MET A 286 15.94 -17.01 -10.55
N TYR A 287 16.07 -15.91 -9.80
CA TYR A 287 16.43 -15.96 -8.38
C TYR A 287 15.53 -15.07 -7.51
N GLY A 288 15.48 -15.45 -6.22
CA GLY A 288 14.82 -14.65 -5.17
C GLY A 288 13.29 -14.78 -5.15
N ALA A 289 12.63 -13.84 -4.50
CA ALA A 289 11.17 -13.83 -4.31
C ALA A 289 10.38 -13.75 -5.65
N THR A 290 11.03 -13.28 -6.71
CA THR A 290 10.44 -13.16 -8.06
C THR A 290 10.81 -14.32 -8.99
N ALA A 291 11.47 -15.36 -8.50
CA ALA A 291 11.85 -16.52 -9.33
C ALA A 291 10.65 -17.07 -10.11
N ALA A 292 10.87 -17.38 -11.38
CA ALA A 292 9.87 -17.80 -12.38
C ALA A 292 8.90 -16.72 -12.86
N LYS A 293 8.86 -15.51 -12.27
CA LYS A 293 8.09 -14.40 -12.85
C LYS A 293 8.66 -13.96 -14.17
N VAL A 294 7.81 -13.43 -15.05
CA VAL A 294 8.17 -13.04 -16.41
C VAL A 294 7.75 -11.60 -16.70
N ALA A 295 8.48 -10.96 -17.62
CA ALA A 295 8.13 -9.65 -18.18
C ALA A 295 8.46 -9.59 -19.67
N VAL A 296 7.93 -8.58 -20.36
CA VAL A 296 8.36 -8.21 -21.72
C VAL A 296 8.85 -6.77 -21.68
N ASN A 297 10.04 -6.49 -22.23
CA ASN A 297 10.53 -5.13 -22.33
C ASN A 297 10.01 -4.44 -23.60
N SER A 298 9.53 -3.21 -23.47
CA SER A 298 9.13 -2.35 -24.59
C SER A 298 10.25 -1.42 -25.08
N ILE A 299 11.34 -1.34 -24.32
CA ILE A 299 12.53 -0.54 -24.65
C ILE A 299 13.78 -1.42 -24.65
N PRO A 300 14.81 -1.08 -25.44
CA PRO A 300 16.12 -1.71 -25.24
C PRO A 300 16.64 -1.43 -23.84
N LEU A 301 17.20 -2.46 -23.19
CA LEU A 301 17.71 -2.35 -21.83
C LEU A 301 18.83 -3.37 -21.55
N THR A 302 19.45 -3.27 -20.39
CA THR A 302 20.36 -4.28 -19.85
C THR A 302 19.75 -4.95 -18.64
N THR A 303 20.23 -6.14 -18.24
CA THR A 303 19.67 -6.86 -17.11
C THR A 303 20.77 -7.34 -16.15
N ASN A 304 20.41 -7.66 -14.92
CA ASN A 304 21.32 -8.32 -14.00
C ASN A 304 21.49 -9.83 -14.37
N GLN A 305 22.43 -10.51 -13.73
CA GLN A 305 22.71 -11.93 -13.97
C GLN A 305 21.59 -12.88 -13.55
N ALA A 306 20.64 -12.41 -12.74
CA ALA A 306 19.50 -13.18 -12.29
C ALA A 306 18.32 -13.17 -13.27
N CYS A 307 18.46 -12.51 -14.42
CA CYS A 307 17.49 -12.50 -15.50
C CYS A 307 17.93 -13.43 -16.62
N CYS A 308 17.01 -14.24 -17.14
CA CYS A 308 17.15 -14.99 -18.38
C CYS A 308 16.38 -14.28 -19.48
N ASN A 309 17.08 -13.73 -20.45
CA ASN A 309 16.54 -12.92 -21.54
C ASN A 309 16.33 -13.80 -22.78
N LEU A 310 15.10 -13.86 -23.25
CA LEU A 310 14.69 -14.69 -24.38
C LEU A 310 14.37 -13.76 -25.58
N GLN A 311 15.21 -13.70 -26.57
CA GLN A 311 14.94 -13.04 -27.84
C GLN A 311 14.23 -14.05 -28.73
N ILE A 312 12.92 -13.86 -28.88
CA ILE A 312 12.06 -14.78 -29.61
C ILE A 312 12.28 -14.63 -31.13
N ASP A 313 12.28 -15.73 -31.84
CA ASP A 313 12.24 -15.78 -33.30
C ASP A 313 10.78 -15.57 -33.75
N GLU A 314 10.46 -14.37 -34.19
CA GLU A 314 9.10 -13.98 -34.59
C GLU A 314 8.58 -14.76 -35.80
N SER A 315 9.43 -15.51 -36.53
CA SER A 315 8.98 -16.46 -37.56
C SER A 315 8.42 -17.76 -36.97
N LYS A 316 8.69 -18.04 -35.68
CA LYS A 316 8.29 -19.30 -35.00
C LYS A 316 7.21 -19.08 -33.95
N ALA A 317 7.28 -17.95 -33.21
CA ALA A 317 6.32 -17.67 -32.13
C ALA A 317 6.10 -16.17 -31.93
N ASP A 318 4.90 -15.80 -31.56
CA ASP A 318 4.57 -14.44 -31.11
C ASP A 318 5.14 -14.17 -29.72
N VAL A 319 5.83 -13.04 -29.55
CA VAL A 319 6.49 -12.65 -28.28
C VAL A 319 5.51 -12.56 -27.11
N ARG A 320 4.31 -12.00 -27.34
CA ARG A 320 3.27 -11.85 -26.32
C ARG A 320 2.63 -13.19 -25.99
N TYR A 321 2.48 -14.08 -26.96
CA TYR A 321 2.04 -15.44 -26.72
C TYR A 321 3.01 -16.17 -25.78
N VAL A 322 4.31 -16.12 -26.05
CA VAL A 322 5.33 -16.72 -25.16
C VAL A 322 5.30 -16.14 -23.77
N PHE A 323 5.12 -14.83 -23.63
CA PHE A 323 4.93 -14.14 -22.36
C PHE A 323 3.72 -14.69 -21.59
N HIS A 324 2.55 -14.77 -22.25
CA HIS A 324 1.33 -15.30 -21.61
C HIS A 324 1.45 -16.77 -21.27
N TRP A 325 2.09 -17.56 -22.14
CA TRP A 325 2.38 -18.98 -21.87
C TRP A 325 3.22 -19.12 -20.59
N LEU A 326 4.38 -18.51 -20.52
CA LEU A 326 5.24 -18.59 -19.35
C LEU A 326 4.60 -17.99 -18.09
N SER A 327 3.77 -16.98 -18.24
CA SER A 327 2.96 -16.45 -17.13
C SER A 327 1.94 -17.46 -16.61
N ASN A 328 1.34 -18.26 -17.51
CA ASN A 328 0.41 -19.34 -17.13
C ASN A 328 1.13 -20.49 -16.44
N GLU A 329 2.32 -20.80 -16.89
CA GLU A 329 3.17 -21.88 -16.39
C GLU A 329 3.98 -21.49 -15.14
N TYR A 330 3.71 -20.33 -14.52
CA TYR A 330 4.49 -19.79 -13.40
C TYR A 330 4.71 -20.80 -12.27
N GLU A 331 3.64 -21.46 -11.79
CA GLU A 331 3.75 -22.40 -10.67
C GLU A 331 4.54 -23.65 -11.06
N HIS A 332 4.37 -24.15 -12.29
CA HIS A 332 5.12 -25.29 -12.80
C HIS A 332 6.61 -24.95 -12.98
N LEU A 333 6.90 -23.79 -13.56
CA LEU A 333 8.28 -23.32 -13.74
C LEU A 333 8.96 -23.06 -12.40
N LYS A 334 8.26 -22.48 -11.43
CA LYS A 334 8.73 -22.24 -10.07
C LYS A 334 8.99 -23.54 -9.31
N ALA A 335 8.13 -24.55 -9.50
CA ALA A 335 8.31 -25.89 -8.90
C ALA A 335 9.59 -26.60 -9.36
N LEU A 336 10.17 -26.21 -10.50
CA LEU A 336 11.49 -26.68 -10.93
C LEU A 336 12.63 -26.07 -10.11
N GLY A 337 12.37 -25.07 -9.26
CA GLY A 337 13.36 -24.41 -8.43
C GLY A 337 14.06 -25.36 -7.46
N GLU A 338 15.28 -25.03 -7.09
CA GLU A 338 16.10 -25.77 -6.13
C GLU A 338 16.51 -24.87 -4.96
N GLY A 339 16.71 -25.49 -3.80
CA GLY A 339 17.11 -24.81 -2.58
C GLY A 339 15.95 -24.08 -1.86
N SER A 340 16.27 -23.44 -0.74
CA SER A 340 15.29 -22.76 0.14
C SER A 340 14.56 -21.57 -0.50
N GLN A 341 15.07 -21.04 -1.61
CA GLN A 341 14.52 -19.90 -2.34
C GLN A 341 13.89 -20.25 -3.68
N SER A 342 13.74 -21.56 -4.01
CA SER A 342 13.18 -22.05 -5.28
C SER A 342 13.86 -21.41 -6.52
N ASN A 343 15.19 -21.25 -6.49
CA ASN A 343 15.94 -20.66 -7.59
C ASN A 343 15.91 -21.58 -8.81
N ILE A 344 15.60 -21.03 -9.98
CA ILE A 344 15.70 -21.72 -11.27
C ILE A 344 16.98 -21.29 -11.99
N ASN A 345 17.40 -22.05 -12.99
CA ASN A 345 18.57 -21.71 -13.80
C ASN A 345 18.21 -21.60 -15.29
N ALA A 346 19.09 -20.97 -16.07
CA ALA A 346 18.86 -20.74 -17.49
C ALA A 346 18.65 -22.05 -18.28
N LYS A 347 19.23 -23.18 -17.86
CA LYS A 347 19.02 -24.47 -18.51
C LYS A 347 17.58 -24.95 -18.36
N LYS A 348 16.98 -24.79 -17.18
CA LYS A 348 15.59 -25.16 -16.91
C LYS A 348 14.63 -24.29 -17.72
N VAL A 349 14.91 -22.99 -17.85
CA VAL A 349 14.13 -22.09 -18.72
C VAL A 349 14.26 -22.48 -20.19
N ARG A 350 15.47 -22.75 -20.69
CA ARG A 350 15.72 -23.15 -22.08
C ARG A 350 14.98 -24.42 -22.49
N LEU A 351 14.97 -25.41 -21.61
CA LEU A 351 14.37 -26.71 -21.86
C LEU A 351 12.87 -26.77 -21.46
N TYR A 352 12.32 -25.66 -20.98
CA TYR A 352 10.91 -25.64 -20.61
C TYR A 352 10.02 -25.83 -21.84
N PRO A 353 8.99 -26.70 -21.76
CA PRO A 353 8.13 -26.98 -22.89
C PRO A 353 7.19 -25.82 -23.18
N ILE A 354 6.87 -25.63 -24.43
CA ILE A 354 5.86 -24.70 -24.91
C ILE A 354 5.01 -25.38 -25.98
N SER A 355 3.68 -25.21 -25.87
CA SER A 355 2.75 -25.62 -26.90
C SER A 355 2.53 -24.48 -27.89
N LEU A 356 2.73 -24.75 -29.17
CA LEU A 356 2.67 -23.77 -30.24
C LEU A 356 1.50 -24.11 -31.19
N PRO A 357 0.36 -23.43 -31.05
CA PRO A 357 -0.68 -23.48 -32.06
C PRO A 357 -0.22 -22.69 -33.32
N PRO A 358 -0.96 -22.79 -34.45
CA PRO A 358 -0.69 -21.97 -35.63
C PRO A 358 -0.55 -20.49 -35.27
N PHE A 359 0.29 -19.74 -35.99
CA PHE A 359 0.64 -18.35 -35.67
C PHE A 359 -0.58 -17.43 -35.56
N GLU A 360 -1.56 -17.59 -36.45
CA GLU A 360 -2.84 -16.86 -36.38
C GLU A 360 -3.60 -17.11 -35.05
N GLU A 361 -3.55 -18.32 -34.55
CA GLU A 361 -4.20 -18.67 -33.27
C GLU A 361 -3.40 -18.08 -32.08
N GLN A 362 -2.07 -18.04 -32.15
CA GLN A 362 -1.27 -17.33 -31.15
C GLN A 362 -1.68 -15.86 -31.07
N GLN A 363 -1.79 -15.17 -32.19
CA GLN A 363 -2.22 -13.77 -32.27
C GLN A 363 -3.67 -13.57 -31.77
N ARG A 364 -4.58 -14.51 -32.12
CA ARG A 364 -5.97 -14.47 -31.61
C ARG A 364 -5.99 -14.55 -30.09
N ILE A 365 -5.25 -15.46 -29.49
CA ILE A 365 -5.14 -15.64 -28.04
C ILE A 365 -4.57 -14.37 -27.41
N VAL A 366 -3.47 -13.82 -27.95
CA VAL A 366 -2.86 -12.58 -27.48
C VAL A 366 -3.84 -11.42 -27.49
N SER A 367 -4.60 -11.25 -28.60
CA SER A 367 -5.57 -10.16 -28.73
C SER A 367 -6.68 -10.24 -27.68
N ILE A 368 -7.19 -11.44 -27.38
CA ILE A 368 -8.18 -11.65 -26.32
C ILE A 368 -7.60 -11.32 -24.95
N LEU A 369 -6.40 -11.82 -24.64
CA LEU A 369 -5.76 -11.60 -23.34
C LEU A 369 -5.40 -10.12 -23.12
N ILE A 370 -4.98 -9.39 -24.16
CA ILE A 370 -4.75 -7.94 -24.08
C ILE A 370 -6.06 -7.20 -23.77
N VAL A 371 -7.17 -7.53 -24.43
CA VAL A 371 -8.47 -6.89 -24.15
C VAL A 371 -8.90 -7.12 -22.72
N LEU A 372 -8.71 -8.33 -22.19
CA LEU A 372 -9.04 -8.66 -20.80
C LEU A 372 -8.18 -7.92 -19.76
N THR A 373 -6.96 -7.49 -20.14
CA THR A 373 -6.07 -6.72 -19.26
C THR A 373 -6.16 -5.21 -19.45
N SER A 374 -6.62 -4.75 -20.62
CA SER A 374 -6.73 -3.34 -20.97
C SER A 374 -8.10 -2.72 -20.72
N SER A 375 -9.11 -3.51 -20.33
CA SER A 375 -10.38 -2.94 -19.86
C SER A 375 -10.08 -2.00 -18.70
N PRO A 376 -10.47 -0.73 -18.78
CA PRO A 376 -10.11 0.27 -17.77
C PRO A 376 -10.54 -0.23 -16.41
N MET A 377 -9.60 -0.29 -15.48
CA MET A 377 -9.94 -0.25 -14.07
C MET A 377 -10.62 1.11 -13.86
N ILE A 378 -11.92 1.09 -13.65
CA ILE A 378 -12.71 2.27 -13.27
C ILE A 378 -12.19 2.76 -11.94
#